data_49a9f7a780ff502f7aefffaab036ca57
#
_entry.id   49a9f7a780ff502f7aefffaab036ca57
#
_cell.length_a   1.000
_cell.length_b   1.000
_cell.length_c   1.000
_cell.angle_alpha   90.00
_cell.angle_beta   90.00
_cell.angle_gamma   90.00
#
_symmetry.space_group_name_H-M   'P 1'
#
loop_
_entity.id
_entity.type
_entity.pdbx_description
1 polymer ?
#
loop_
_entity_poly.entity_id
_entity_poly.type
_entity_poly.pdbx_seq_one_letter_code
_entity_poly.pdbx_strand_id
1 'polypeptide(L)'
;KEELERALSKFAKAICDSLVTGEWDGYDIDWEPGNGFNDSDGTIGSRNIGFVVKELGKYIGPKSDPENKGHKLLCIDGHINDFLPEIEDYVDYWIAQAYGQASPYLHSPGNINEKLIVTENFESFASNGGQLLKQAAWMPEEGYKGGVGAYRFDNDYDNAPDYKWMRQAIQINQRVFNEWKESKGKNK
;
A
#
# COMPACT_ATOMS: atom_id res chain seq x y z
N LYS A 1 12.17 -11.80 24.61
CA LYS A 1 12.59 -11.17 23.34
C LYS A 1 13.01 -12.22 22.33
N GLU A 2 14.03 -13.03 22.62
CA GLU A 2 14.54 -14.08 21.70
C GLU A 2 13.48 -15.11 21.30
N GLU A 3 12.55 -15.45 22.18
CA GLU A 3 11.46 -16.38 21.88
C GLU A 3 10.46 -15.78 20.86
N LEU A 4 10.11 -14.50 21.03
CA LEU A 4 9.26 -13.78 20.08
C LEU A 4 9.95 -13.67 18.71
N GLU A 5 11.21 -13.25 18.68
CA GLU A 5 11.99 -13.14 17.43
C GLU A 5 12.04 -14.48 16.70
N ARG A 6 12.25 -15.60 17.43
CA ARG A 6 12.23 -16.93 16.87
C ARG A 6 10.85 -17.33 16.32
N ALA A 7 9.78 -16.97 17.03
CA ALA A 7 8.41 -17.25 16.58
C ALA A 7 8.09 -16.46 15.29
N LEU A 8 8.43 -15.18 15.24
CA LEU A 8 8.21 -14.32 14.08
C LEU A 8 9.05 -14.75 12.88
N SER A 9 10.30 -15.18 13.08
CA SER A 9 11.13 -15.73 12.01
C SER A 9 10.54 -17.01 11.42
N LYS A 10 9.99 -17.91 12.27
CA LYS A 10 9.29 -19.12 11.81
C LYS A 10 8.01 -18.75 11.03
N PHE A 11 7.26 -17.78 11.51
CA PHE A 11 6.05 -17.29 10.85
C PHE A 11 6.36 -16.73 9.46
N ALA A 12 7.35 -15.83 9.35
CA ALA A 12 7.78 -15.26 8.09
C ALA A 12 8.21 -16.34 7.09
N LYS A 13 9.02 -17.31 7.56
CA LYS A 13 9.44 -18.42 6.70
C LYS A 13 8.26 -19.28 6.23
N ALA A 14 7.30 -19.60 7.10
CA ALA A 14 6.12 -20.39 6.74
C ALA A 14 5.26 -19.69 5.68
N ILE A 15 5.06 -18.36 5.81
CA ILE A 15 4.39 -17.57 4.78
C ILE A 15 5.13 -17.71 3.45
N CYS A 16 6.43 -17.46 3.44
CA CYS A 16 7.21 -17.48 2.20
C CYS A 16 7.24 -18.87 1.55
N ASP A 17 7.34 -19.93 2.34
CA ASP A 17 7.24 -21.30 1.83
C ASP A 17 5.84 -21.56 1.19
N SER A 18 4.78 -21.00 1.77
CA SER A 18 3.42 -21.10 1.22
C SER A 18 3.27 -20.32 -0.09
N LEU A 19 3.90 -19.15 -0.21
CA LEU A 19 3.90 -18.36 -1.43
C LEU A 19 4.57 -19.11 -2.59
N VAL A 20 5.67 -19.82 -2.31
CA VAL A 20 6.36 -20.63 -3.32
C VAL A 20 5.47 -21.80 -3.74
N THR A 21 4.90 -22.53 -2.78
CA THR A 21 4.08 -23.72 -3.05
C THR A 21 2.78 -23.37 -3.78
N GLY A 22 2.17 -22.21 -3.44
CA GLY A 22 0.94 -21.73 -4.05
C GLY A 22 1.13 -20.94 -5.35
N GLU A 23 2.37 -20.74 -5.82
CA GLU A 23 2.69 -19.92 -7.00
C GLU A 23 2.15 -18.47 -6.91
N TRP A 24 2.02 -17.93 -5.67
CA TRP A 24 1.54 -16.57 -5.43
C TRP A 24 2.60 -15.53 -5.80
N ASP A 25 2.15 -14.37 -6.26
CA ASP A 25 3.03 -13.26 -6.68
C ASP A 25 3.64 -12.51 -5.48
N GLY A 26 3.03 -12.58 -4.31
CA GLY A 26 3.51 -11.90 -3.12
C GLY A 26 2.60 -12.03 -1.91
N TYR A 27 2.88 -11.21 -0.91
CA TYR A 27 2.13 -11.15 0.34
C TYR A 27 1.76 -9.71 0.67
N ASP A 28 0.51 -9.50 1.03
CA ASP A 28 -0.05 -8.24 1.48
C ASP A 28 -0.47 -8.35 2.93
N ILE A 29 -0.05 -7.40 3.75
CA ILE A 29 -0.38 -7.34 5.17
C ILE A 29 -1.47 -6.29 5.35
N ASP A 30 -2.67 -6.73 5.71
CA ASP A 30 -3.75 -5.85 6.14
C ASP A 30 -3.49 -5.38 7.58
N TRP A 31 -3.00 -4.15 7.73
CA TRP A 31 -2.65 -3.58 9.02
C TRP A 31 -3.61 -2.48 9.44
N GLU A 32 -4.57 -2.89 10.27
CA GLU A 32 -5.61 -2.01 10.81
C GLU A 32 -5.58 -1.93 12.33
N PRO A 33 -6.14 -0.86 12.94
CA PRO A 33 -6.29 -0.76 14.38
C PRO A 33 -7.07 -1.94 14.96
N GLY A 34 -6.51 -2.56 15.99
CA GLY A 34 -7.16 -3.65 16.72
C GLY A 34 -6.92 -5.05 16.17
N ASN A 35 -6.17 -5.24 15.10
CA ASN A 35 -5.84 -6.56 14.56
C ASN A 35 -4.61 -7.24 15.21
N GLY A 36 -4.32 -6.93 16.46
CA GLY A 36 -3.30 -7.60 17.27
C GLY A 36 -1.86 -7.07 17.12
N PHE A 37 -1.61 -6.19 16.17
CA PHE A 37 -0.32 -5.50 16.02
C PHE A 37 -0.30 -4.13 16.70
N ASN A 38 -1.47 -3.61 17.08
CA ASN A 38 -1.60 -2.30 17.72
C ASN A 38 -1.93 -2.47 19.20
N ASP A 39 -1.06 -1.96 20.05
CA ASP A 39 -1.41 -1.70 21.45
C ASP A 39 -2.21 -0.40 21.56
N SER A 40 -2.87 -0.21 22.70
CA SER A 40 -3.68 0.98 22.97
C SER A 40 -2.90 2.30 22.91
N ASP A 41 -1.56 2.24 22.99
CA ASP A 41 -0.66 3.37 22.84
C ASP A 41 0.08 3.40 21.49
N GLY A 42 -0.19 2.45 20.61
CA GLY A 42 0.38 2.37 19.26
C GLY A 42 1.86 1.97 19.18
N THR A 43 2.57 1.89 20.31
CA THR A 43 4.03 1.76 20.29
C THR A 43 4.53 0.32 20.15
N ILE A 44 3.89 -0.65 20.78
CA ILE A 44 4.33 -2.06 20.71
C ILE A 44 3.86 -2.70 19.40
N GLY A 45 2.64 -2.42 18.98
CA GLY A 45 2.10 -2.92 17.72
C GLY A 45 2.95 -2.49 16.52
N SER A 46 3.29 -1.22 16.45
CA SER A 46 4.17 -0.69 15.40
C SER A 46 5.53 -1.38 15.36
N ARG A 47 6.14 -1.65 16.51
CA ARG A 47 7.40 -2.41 16.56
C ARG A 47 7.26 -3.84 16.08
N ASN A 48 6.16 -4.50 16.40
CA ASN A 48 5.93 -5.88 15.99
C ASN A 48 5.75 -5.99 14.49
N ILE A 49 4.95 -5.11 13.87
CA ILE A 49 4.79 -5.10 12.41
C ILE A 49 6.11 -4.78 11.70
N GLY A 50 6.88 -3.80 12.19
CA GLY A 50 8.20 -3.49 11.65
C GLY A 50 9.16 -4.67 11.71
N PHE A 51 9.11 -5.46 12.79
CA PHE A 51 9.89 -6.69 12.90
C PHE A 51 9.43 -7.77 11.92
N VAL A 52 8.12 -7.99 11.81
CA VAL A 52 7.54 -8.96 10.86
C VAL A 52 7.93 -8.63 9.44
N VAL A 53 7.78 -7.37 9.03
CA VAL A 53 8.15 -6.90 7.68
C VAL A 53 9.63 -7.12 7.41
N LYS A 54 10.52 -6.84 8.36
CA LYS A 54 11.96 -7.09 8.21
C LYS A 54 12.29 -8.59 8.11
N GLU A 55 11.58 -9.44 8.83
CA GLU A 55 11.75 -10.89 8.72
C GLU A 55 11.24 -11.42 7.36
N LEU A 56 10.07 -10.97 6.90
CA LEU A 56 9.56 -11.29 5.56
C LEU A 56 10.51 -10.79 4.47
N GLY A 57 11.06 -9.59 4.65
CA GLY A 57 11.99 -8.96 3.72
C GLY A 57 13.31 -9.71 3.47
N LYS A 58 13.60 -10.76 4.26
CA LYS A 58 14.70 -11.70 3.97
C LYS A 58 14.39 -12.64 2.80
N TYR A 59 13.12 -12.79 2.43
CA TYR A 59 12.64 -13.78 1.46
C TYR A 59 11.86 -13.17 0.31
N ILE A 60 11.13 -12.07 0.56
CA ILE A 60 10.27 -11.39 -0.40
C ILE A 60 10.45 -9.87 -0.29
N GLY A 61 9.91 -9.11 -1.25
CA GLY A 61 10.05 -7.66 -1.29
C GLY A 61 11.43 -7.18 -1.77
N PRO A 62 11.63 -5.86 -1.89
CA PRO A 62 12.83 -5.27 -2.51
C PRO A 62 14.16 -5.64 -1.85
N LYS A 63 14.15 -5.90 -0.54
CA LYS A 63 15.38 -6.27 0.20
C LYS A 63 15.82 -7.72 -0.03
N SER A 64 14.91 -8.61 -0.46
CA SER A 64 15.23 -10.00 -0.75
C SER A 64 15.96 -10.17 -2.07
N ASP A 65 15.79 -9.22 -2.99
CA ASP A 65 16.42 -9.18 -4.31
C ASP A 65 16.83 -7.75 -4.66
N PRO A 66 17.98 -7.26 -4.13
CA PRO A 66 18.45 -5.90 -4.38
C PRO A 66 18.74 -5.59 -5.86
N GLU A 67 18.92 -6.62 -6.69
CA GLU A 67 19.12 -6.47 -8.13
C GLU A 67 17.79 -6.44 -8.91
N ASN A 68 16.64 -6.52 -8.21
CA ASN A 68 15.29 -6.48 -8.76
C ASN A 68 15.06 -7.52 -9.89
N LYS A 69 15.44 -8.75 -9.63
CA LYS A 69 15.36 -9.85 -10.59
C LYS A 69 14.09 -10.70 -10.50
N GLY A 70 13.02 -10.13 -9.98
CA GLY A 70 11.72 -10.80 -9.91
C GLY A 70 11.42 -11.39 -8.52
N HIS A 71 11.71 -10.64 -7.47
CA HIS A 71 11.27 -10.99 -6.12
C HIS A 71 9.73 -11.04 -6.04
N LYS A 72 9.22 -11.82 -5.10
CA LYS A 72 7.80 -11.80 -4.75
C LYS A 72 7.49 -10.51 -4.00
N LEU A 73 6.33 -9.92 -4.28
CA LEU A 73 5.92 -8.64 -3.69
C LEU A 73 5.72 -8.74 -2.18
N LEU A 74 6.07 -7.68 -1.46
CA LEU A 74 5.71 -7.46 -0.08
C LEU A 74 4.97 -6.11 0.02
N CYS A 75 3.69 -6.16 0.36
CA CYS A 75 2.84 -4.99 0.44
C CYS A 75 2.28 -4.83 1.85
N ILE A 76 1.87 -3.62 2.19
CA ILE A 76 1.08 -3.32 3.38
C ILE A 76 -0.14 -2.54 2.95
N ASP A 77 -1.32 -3.07 3.26
CA ASP A 77 -2.60 -2.38 3.16
C ASP A 77 -3.03 -1.94 4.56
N GLY A 78 -3.54 -0.74 4.70
CA GLY A 78 -4.07 -0.32 6.00
C GLY A 78 -3.98 1.17 6.32
N HIS A 79 -3.84 1.43 7.62
CA HIS A 79 -3.80 2.78 8.18
C HIS A 79 -2.43 3.43 7.95
N ILE A 80 -2.40 4.31 7.00
CA ILE A 80 -1.17 4.98 6.56
C ILE A 80 -0.56 5.92 7.60
N ASN A 81 -1.35 6.39 8.56
CA ASN A 81 -0.86 7.26 9.64
C ASN A 81 0.21 6.58 10.51
N ASP A 82 0.22 5.25 10.49
CA ASP A 82 1.13 4.41 11.25
C ASP A 82 2.33 3.93 10.44
N PHE A 83 2.58 4.57 9.28
CA PHE A 83 3.76 4.26 8.48
C PHE A 83 5.05 4.33 9.30
N LEU A 84 5.88 3.33 9.12
CA LEU A 84 7.17 3.19 9.80
C LEU A 84 8.31 3.44 8.82
N PRO A 85 9.05 4.55 8.94
CA PRO A 85 10.16 4.85 8.04
C PRO A 85 11.23 3.75 7.95
N GLU A 86 11.42 3.00 9.03
CA GLU A 86 12.42 1.91 9.08
C GLU A 86 12.07 0.68 8.24
N ILE A 87 10.87 0.59 7.68
CA ILE A 87 10.47 -0.51 6.77
C ILE A 87 10.20 -0.04 5.34
N GLU A 88 10.42 1.22 5.05
CA GLU A 88 10.21 1.83 3.73
C GLU A 88 10.87 1.02 2.60
N ASP A 89 12.11 0.61 2.80
CA ASP A 89 12.89 -0.11 1.81
C ASP A 89 12.50 -1.59 1.65
N TYR A 90 11.67 -2.10 2.56
CA TYR A 90 11.29 -3.51 2.58
C TYR A 90 10.01 -3.81 1.80
N VAL A 91 9.19 -2.79 1.54
CA VAL A 91 7.89 -2.94 0.89
C VAL A 91 7.91 -2.42 -0.55
N ASP A 92 7.17 -3.11 -1.43
CA ASP A 92 6.95 -2.69 -2.81
C ASP A 92 5.88 -1.62 -2.89
N TYR A 93 4.76 -1.82 -2.20
CA TYR A 93 3.64 -0.91 -2.19
C TYR A 93 3.08 -0.73 -0.79
N TRP A 94 2.66 0.51 -0.51
CA TRP A 94 1.86 0.88 0.64
C TRP A 94 0.48 1.28 0.15
N ILE A 95 -0.54 0.47 0.50
CA ILE A 95 -1.92 0.66 0.06
C ILE A 95 -2.67 1.37 1.18
N ALA A 96 -2.91 2.66 1.00
CA ALA A 96 -3.51 3.51 2.01
C ALA A 96 -5.03 3.41 2.00
N GLN A 97 -5.64 2.94 3.07
CA GLN A 97 -7.08 2.98 3.30
C GLN A 97 -7.53 4.41 3.65
N ALA A 98 -7.48 5.31 2.66
CA ALA A 98 -7.89 6.72 2.79
C ALA A 98 -9.41 6.89 2.61
N TYR A 99 -10.17 5.97 3.19
CA TYR A 99 -11.61 5.85 3.00
C TYR A 99 -12.37 7.12 3.38
N GLY A 100 -13.14 7.65 2.42
CA GLY A 100 -13.90 8.89 2.59
C GLY A 100 -13.06 10.18 2.58
N GLN A 101 -11.74 10.09 2.35
CA GLN A 101 -10.82 11.23 2.35
C GLN A 101 -10.34 11.56 0.94
N ALA A 102 -10.26 12.84 0.60
CA ALA A 102 -9.81 13.28 -0.72
C ALA A 102 -8.30 13.08 -0.96
N SER A 103 -7.53 12.95 0.11
CA SER A 103 -6.10 12.66 0.11
C SER A 103 -5.75 11.85 1.34
N PRO A 104 -4.68 11.04 1.30
CA PRO A 104 -4.23 10.35 2.49
C PRO A 104 -3.69 11.36 3.51
N TYR A 105 -3.96 11.11 4.79
CA TYR A 105 -3.39 11.89 5.87
C TYR A 105 -2.07 11.23 6.32
N LEU A 106 -0.95 11.81 5.93
CA LEU A 106 0.38 11.28 6.21
C LEU A 106 1.04 12.07 7.32
N HIS A 107 1.35 11.42 8.45
CA HIS A 107 2.10 12.07 9.55
C HIS A 107 3.59 12.19 9.25
N SER A 108 4.16 11.29 8.49
CA SER A 108 5.57 11.31 8.08
C SER A 108 5.72 10.37 6.89
N PRO A 109 5.46 10.84 5.66
CA PRO A 109 5.37 9.96 4.51
C PRO A 109 6.71 9.33 4.11
N GLY A 110 7.84 9.79 4.66
CA GLY A 110 9.14 9.34 4.17
C GLY A 110 9.24 9.50 2.65
N ASN A 111 10.00 8.61 2.00
CA ASN A 111 10.12 8.59 0.53
C ASN A 111 9.18 7.56 -0.12
N ILE A 112 8.04 7.24 0.50
CA ILE A 112 7.11 6.21 0.00
C ILE A 112 6.21 6.68 -1.13
N ASN A 113 6.23 7.95 -1.49
CA ASN A 113 5.29 8.52 -2.46
C ASN A 113 5.11 7.65 -3.70
N GLU A 114 6.19 7.21 -4.31
CA GLU A 114 6.15 6.39 -5.53
C GLU A 114 5.59 4.97 -5.30
N LYS A 115 5.57 4.50 -4.06
CA LYS A 115 5.01 3.21 -3.64
C LYS A 115 3.59 3.34 -3.10
N LEU A 116 3.11 4.56 -2.90
CA LEU A 116 1.84 4.84 -2.25
C LEU A 116 0.68 4.66 -3.21
N ILE A 117 -0.25 3.77 -2.88
CA ILE A 117 -1.54 3.59 -3.54
C ILE A 117 -2.63 4.10 -2.61
N VAL A 118 -3.45 5.04 -3.08
CA VAL A 118 -4.53 5.64 -2.28
C VAL A 118 -5.85 4.97 -2.64
N THR A 119 -6.61 4.51 -1.62
CA THR A 119 -7.82 3.72 -1.87
C THR A 119 -9.08 4.28 -1.21
N GLU A 120 -10.22 4.09 -1.90
CA GLU A 120 -11.55 4.42 -1.42
C GLU A 120 -12.33 3.16 -1.03
N ASN A 121 -13.30 3.29 -0.12
CA ASN A 121 -14.19 2.21 0.31
C ASN A 121 -15.42 2.11 -0.58
N PHE A 122 -15.44 1.15 -1.49
CA PHE A 122 -16.59 0.88 -2.36
C PHE A 122 -17.63 -0.08 -1.77
N GLU A 123 -17.44 -0.59 -0.56
CA GLU A 123 -18.57 -1.17 0.18
C GLU A 123 -19.59 -0.08 0.56
N SER A 124 -19.10 1.13 0.84
CA SER A 124 -19.93 2.25 1.26
C SER A 124 -20.21 3.26 0.14
N PHE A 125 -19.29 3.43 -0.80
CA PHE A 125 -19.29 4.59 -1.71
C PHE A 125 -19.38 4.24 -3.19
N ALA A 126 -19.54 2.98 -3.57
CA ALA A 126 -19.57 2.58 -4.99
C ALA A 126 -20.68 3.31 -5.77
N SER A 127 -21.85 3.55 -5.19
CA SER A 127 -22.97 4.18 -5.89
C SER A 127 -22.69 5.62 -6.36
N ASN A 128 -21.83 6.36 -5.66
CA ASN A 128 -21.51 7.76 -5.96
C ASN A 128 -20.00 8.02 -6.19
N GLY A 129 -19.16 6.98 -6.07
CA GLY A 129 -17.71 7.07 -6.27
C GLY A 129 -16.92 7.63 -5.10
N GLY A 130 -17.57 8.03 -4.00
CA GLY A 130 -16.90 8.57 -2.81
C GLY A 130 -15.92 9.70 -3.12
N GLN A 131 -14.69 9.57 -2.65
CA GLN A 131 -13.60 10.50 -2.92
C GLN A 131 -12.60 9.98 -3.98
N LEU A 132 -12.88 8.81 -4.61
CA LEU A 132 -11.95 8.14 -5.51
C LEU A 132 -11.37 9.06 -6.60
N LEU A 133 -12.21 9.90 -7.23
CA LEU A 133 -11.74 10.80 -8.29
C LEU A 133 -10.84 11.91 -7.75
N LYS A 134 -11.07 12.37 -6.52
CA LYS A 134 -10.17 13.34 -5.86
C LYS A 134 -8.86 12.67 -5.46
N GLN A 135 -8.92 11.45 -4.93
CA GLN A 135 -7.72 10.64 -4.65
C GLN A 135 -6.92 10.39 -5.93
N ALA A 136 -7.60 10.11 -7.04
CA ALA A 136 -6.95 9.96 -8.35
C ALA A 136 -6.25 11.25 -8.83
N ALA A 137 -6.85 12.41 -8.58
CA ALA A 137 -6.30 13.71 -8.93
C ALA A 137 -5.22 14.20 -7.95
N TRP A 138 -5.23 13.72 -6.71
CA TRP A 138 -4.26 14.13 -5.70
C TRP A 138 -2.84 13.69 -6.07
N MET A 139 -1.87 14.55 -5.79
CA MET A 139 -0.43 14.25 -5.94
C MET A 139 0.29 14.72 -4.68
N PRO A 140 1.34 14.03 -4.24
CA PRO A 140 2.18 14.50 -3.15
C PRO A 140 2.92 15.78 -3.56
N GLU A 141 3.37 16.56 -2.57
CA GLU A 141 4.15 17.78 -2.83
C GLU A 141 5.46 17.48 -3.56
N GLU A 142 6.07 16.35 -3.23
CA GLU A 142 7.28 15.86 -3.88
C GLU A 142 7.06 14.51 -4.54
N GLY A 143 7.57 14.32 -5.74
CA GLY A 143 7.43 13.07 -6.48
C GLY A 143 6.05 12.87 -7.11
N TYR A 144 5.61 11.62 -7.13
CA TYR A 144 4.28 11.18 -7.59
C TYR A 144 3.81 10.02 -6.70
N LYS A 145 2.51 9.71 -6.73
CA LYS A 145 1.99 8.53 -6.04
C LYS A 145 2.05 7.29 -6.92
N GLY A 146 2.16 6.11 -6.32
CA GLY A 146 2.18 4.83 -7.02
C GLY A 146 0.88 4.50 -7.73
N GLY A 147 -0.27 4.92 -7.17
CA GLY A 147 -1.54 4.62 -7.81
C GLY A 147 -2.78 5.06 -7.04
N VAL A 148 -3.92 4.58 -7.51
CA VAL A 148 -5.23 4.74 -6.90
C VAL A 148 -6.00 3.43 -7.00
N GLY A 149 -6.84 3.12 -6.03
CA GLY A 149 -7.64 1.91 -6.01
C GLY A 149 -8.93 2.05 -5.22
N ALA A 150 -9.67 0.95 -5.09
CA ALA A 150 -10.87 0.89 -4.28
C ALA A 150 -11.06 -0.48 -3.65
N TYR A 151 -11.49 -0.51 -2.40
CA TYR A 151 -11.96 -1.69 -1.69
C TYR A 151 -13.49 -1.63 -1.61
N ARG A 152 -14.27 -2.48 -2.12
CA ARG A 152 -14.10 -3.57 -3.09
C ARG A 152 -14.49 -3.02 -4.46
N PHE A 153 -13.56 -2.98 -5.38
CA PHE A 153 -13.80 -2.33 -6.68
C PHE A 153 -14.87 -3.03 -7.52
N ASP A 154 -15.14 -4.31 -7.25
CA ASP A 154 -16.20 -5.09 -7.88
C ASP A 154 -17.60 -4.48 -7.65
N ASN A 155 -17.80 -3.72 -6.57
CA ASN A 155 -19.03 -3.00 -6.32
C ASN A 155 -19.28 -1.83 -7.30
N ASP A 156 -18.29 -1.43 -8.08
CA ASP A 156 -18.45 -0.44 -9.16
C ASP A 156 -19.01 -1.05 -10.47
N TYR A 157 -19.11 -2.38 -10.54
CA TYR A 157 -19.57 -3.06 -11.76
C TYR A 157 -20.98 -2.63 -12.20
N ASP A 158 -21.90 -2.47 -11.27
CA ASP A 158 -23.30 -2.10 -11.53
C ASP A 158 -23.50 -0.63 -11.89
N ASN A 159 -22.46 0.21 -11.81
CA ASN A 159 -22.54 1.59 -12.26
C ASN A 159 -22.43 1.66 -13.80
N ALA A 160 -23.28 2.45 -14.42
CA ALA A 160 -23.31 2.60 -15.88
C ALA A 160 -22.40 3.76 -16.36
N PRO A 161 -21.43 3.52 -17.26
CA PRO A 161 -21.00 2.21 -17.75
C PRO A 161 -20.27 1.39 -16.69
N ASP A 162 -20.18 0.07 -16.86
CA ASP A 162 -19.52 -0.84 -15.92
C ASP A 162 -18.17 -0.29 -15.44
N TYR A 163 -17.93 -0.35 -14.13
CA TYR A 163 -16.73 0.20 -13.50
C TYR A 163 -16.52 1.70 -13.77
N LYS A 164 -17.59 2.46 -13.76
CA LYS A 164 -17.59 3.89 -14.11
C LYS A 164 -16.57 4.69 -13.34
N TRP A 165 -16.51 4.52 -12.03
CA TRP A 165 -15.65 5.32 -11.16
C TRP A 165 -14.20 4.90 -11.29
N MET A 166 -13.94 3.60 -11.33
CA MET A 166 -12.57 3.09 -11.53
C MET A 166 -12.00 3.49 -12.89
N ARG A 167 -12.78 3.41 -13.97
CA ARG A 167 -12.35 3.86 -15.32
C ARG A 167 -11.97 5.34 -15.32
N GLN A 168 -12.76 6.19 -14.68
CA GLN A 168 -12.47 7.62 -14.58
C GLN A 168 -11.25 7.87 -13.69
N ALA A 169 -11.13 7.17 -12.57
CA ALA A 169 -9.98 7.29 -11.68
C ALA A 169 -8.66 6.92 -12.37
N ILE A 170 -8.64 5.83 -13.14
CA ILE A 170 -7.46 5.43 -13.93
C ILE A 170 -7.07 6.53 -14.92
N GLN A 171 -8.04 7.10 -15.65
CA GLN A 171 -7.78 8.17 -16.62
C GLN A 171 -7.23 9.44 -15.96
N ILE A 172 -7.81 9.84 -14.82
CA ILE A 172 -7.37 11.00 -14.05
C ILE A 172 -5.94 10.75 -13.51
N ASN A 173 -5.72 9.62 -12.89
CA ASN A 173 -4.41 9.26 -12.33
C ASN A 173 -3.32 9.26 -13.41
N GLN A 174 -3.61 8.68 -14.56
CA GLN A 174 -2.68 8.67 -15.69
C GLN A 174 -2.38 10.08 -16.22
N ARG A 175 -3.41 10.94 -16.31
CA ARG A 175 -3.25 12.32 -16.73
C ARG A 175 -2.35 13.11 -15.79
N VAL A 176 -2.63 13.11 -14.48
CA VAL A 176 -1.82 13.89 -13.52
C VAL A 176 -0.38 13.36 -13.43
N PHE A 177 -0.17 12.07 -13.60
CA PHE A 177 1.18 11.49 -13.70
C PHE A 177 1.92 11.99 -14.93
N ASN A 178 1.28 12.03 -16.09
CA ASN A 178 1.87 12.53 -17.32
C ASN A 178 2.21 14.03 -17.21
N GLU A 179 1.32 14.84 -16.66
CA GLU A 179 1.53 16.26 -16.40
C GLU A 179 2.75 16.49 -15.48
N TRP A 180 2.85 15.71 -14.41
CA TRP A 180 4.01 15.73 -13.51
C TRP A 180 5.30 15.38 -14.26
N LYS A 181 5.29 14.32 -15.05
CA LYS A 181 6.45 13.86 -15.83
C LYS A 181 6.93 14.91 -16.85
N GLU A 182 6.00 15.55 -17.55
CA GLU A 182 6.30 16.64 -18.48
C GLU A 182 6.90 17.86 -17.78
N SER A 183 6.42 18.21 -16.58
CA SER A 183 6.95 19.31 -15.79
C SER A 183 8.41 19.10 -15.40
N LYS A 184 8.80 17.86 -15.10
CA LYS A 184 10.19 17.49 -14.78
C LYS A 184 11.11 17.50 -16.02
N GLY A 185 10.57 17.16 -17.18
CA GLY A 185 11.32 17.19 -18.45
C GLY A 185 11.65 18.61 -18.96
N LYS A 186 10.87 19.61 -18.55
CA LYS A 186 11.09 21.02 -18.95
C LYS A 186 12.13 21.76 -18.09
N ASN A 187 12.52 21.16 -16.97
CA ASN A 187 13.50 21.72 -16.03
C ASN A 187 14.91 21.11 -16.17
N LYS A 188 15.16 20.39 -17.25
CA LYS A 188 16.47 19.89 -17.69
C LYS A 188 16.89 20.60 -18.98
#